data_8608bfb4327caf1e91e5e1d699db3353
#
_entry.id   8608bfb4327caf1e91e5e1d699db3353
#
_cell.length_a   1.000
_cell.length_b   1.000
_cell.length_c   1.000
_cell.angle_alpha   90.00
_cell.angle_beta   90.00
_cell.angle_gamma   90.00
#
_symmetry.space_group_name_H-M   'P 1'
#
loop_
_entity.id
_entity.type
_entity.pdbx_description
1 polymer ?
#
loop_
_entity_poly.entity_id
_entity_poly.type
_entity_poly.pdbx_seq_one_letter_code
_entity_poly.pdbx_strand_id
1 'polypeptide(L)'
;MSAYAFLLVVLALVCTSALYFFFGRLSRFPCRTIRDVPAFLQPVDSASMMQLLNPETEEYLHSAMTGLALRLEQRRSLHFLREHLIRMSHNAHILLEWSNAELKREIVGQSEEYSECYRDCARQLHSAAIEFRLYAALSLFKIKLWLVFRTQPWIPLEPPSLSDLGHVGSLRFFTLYSNLTRAVSNLGQHYGPEFCDEVLKAWAVAA
;
A
#
# COMPACT_ATOMS: atom_id res chain seq x y z
N MET A 1 19.38 -13.26 32.20
CA MET A 1 18.88 -12.49 31.04
C MET A 1 18.08 -11.32 31.58
N SER A 2 18.37 -10.08 31.17
CA SER A 2 17.60 -8.92 31.65
C SER A 2 16.18 -8.98 31.10
N ALA A 3 15.19 -8.52 31.87
CA ALA A 3 13.79 -8.45 31.46
C ALA A 3 13.64 -7.74 30.09
N TYR A 4 14.51 -6.77 29.80
CA TYR A 4 14.58 -6.06 28.51
C TYR A 4 14.99 -6.97 27.35
N ALA A 5 15.94 -7.87 27.52
CA ALA A 5 16.34 -8.81 26.47
C ALA A 5 15.22 -9.78 26.12
N PHE A 6 14.49 -10.27 27.13
CA PHE A 6 13.31 -11.11 26.90
C PHE A 6 12.20 -10.35 26.14
N LEU A 7 11.95 -9.10 26.52
CA LEU A 7 10.92 -8.26 25.89
C LEU A 7 11.27 -7.93 24.44
N LEU A 8 12.54 -7.68 24.13
CA LEU A 8 13.03 -7.48 22.75
C LEU A 8 12.89 -8.75 21.91
N VAL A 9 13.20 -9.92 22.45
CA VAL A 9 13.04 -11.20 21.73
C VAL A 9 11.57 -11.48 21.45
N VAL A 10 10.67 -11.28 22.43
CA VAL A 10 9.22 -11.44 22.23
C VAL A 10 8.71 -10.45 21.19
N LEU A 11 9.13 -9.19 21.23
CA LEU A 11 8.75 -8.18 20.24
C LEU A 11 9.24 -8.57 18.84
N ALA A 12 10.48 -9.02 18.72
CA ALA A 12 11.05 -9.48 17.44
C ALA A 12 10.28 -10.69 16.88
N LEU A 13 9.93 -11.68 17.73
CA LEU A 13 9.13 -12.83 17.34
C LEU A 13 7.71 -12.45 16.93
N VAL A 14 7.07 -11.51 17.61
CA VAL A 14 5.74 -10.98 17.23
C VAL A 14 5.82 -10.25 15.91
N CYS A 15 6.84 -9.41 15.70
CA CYS A 15 7.04 -8.69 14.45
C CYS A 15 7.33 -9.65 13.29
N THR A 16 8.22 -10.64 13.47
CA THR A 16 8.54 -11.60 12.42
C THR A 16 7.37 -12.53 12.11
N SER A 17 6.61 -12.99 13.10
CA SER A 17 5.40 -13.77 12.85
C SER A 17 4.29 -12.95 12.21
N ALA A 18 4.12 -11.69 12.58
CA ALA A 18 3.19 -10.79 11.92
C ALA A 18 3.58 -10.51 10.46
N LEU A 19 4.86 -10.29 10.18
CA LEU A 19 5.39 -10.16 8.83
C LEU A 19 5.22 -11.44 8.03
N TYR A 20 5.57 -12.60 8.60
CA TYR A 20 5.40 -13.89 7.94
C TYR A 20 3.92 -14.18 7.64
N PHE A 21 3.02 -13.91 8.59
CA PHE A 21 1.58 -14.08 8.39
C PHE A 21 1.02 -13.11 7.36
N PHE A 22 1.51 -11.86 7.37
CA PHE A 22 1.11 -10.82 6.41
C PHE A 22 1.63 -11.14 5.01
N PHE A 23 2.88 -11.59 4.86
CA PHE A 23 3.47 -11.96 3.58
C PHE A 23 3.07 -13.38 3.13
N GLY A 24 2.97 -14.35 4.03
CA GLY A 24 2.68 -15.74 3.69
C GLY A 24 1.21 -16.02 3.36
N ARG A 25 0.27 -15.30 3.97
CA ARG A 25 -1.16 -15.46 3.67
C ARG A 25 -1.56 -14.89 2.31
N LEU A 26 -0.72 -14.03 1.75
CA LEU A 26 -0.94 -13.37 0.46
C LEU A 26 -0.44 -14.20 -0.75
N SER A 27 0.25 -15.31 -0.53
CA SER A 27 0.87 -16.11 -1.61
C SER A 27 -0.02 -17.21 -2.21
N ARG A 28 -1.33 -17.22 -1.93
CA ARG A 28 -2.24 -18.29 -2.37
C ARG A 28 -3.27 -17.83 -3.42
N PHE A 29 -2.86 -17.07 -4.40
CA PHE A 29 -3.71 -16.88 -5.56
C PHE A 29 -3.29 -17.86 -6.67
N PRO A 30 -4.20 -18.68 -7.20
CA PRO A 30 -3.90 -19.53 -8.36
C PRO A 30 -3.54 -18.67 -9.57
N CYS A 31 -2.62 -19.18 -10.39
CA CYS A 31 -2.23 -18.55 -11.66
C CYS A 31 -3.46 -18.11 -12.44
N ARG A 32 -3.64 -16.80 -12.62
CA ARG A 32 -4.76 -16.20 -13.31
C ARG A 32 -4.29 -15.66 -14.64
N THR A 33 -5.20 -15.60 -15.61
CA THR A 33 -4.92 -14.97 -16.89
C THR A 33 -4.84 -13.44 -16.70
N ILE A 34 -4.07 -12.76 -17.53
CA ILE A 34 -3.89 -11.31 -17.51
C ILE A 34 -5.23 -10.57 -17.58
N ARG A 35 -6.21 -11.12 -18.32
CA ARG A 35 -7.55 -10.53 -18.46
C ARG A 35 -8.34 -10.45 -17.16
N ASP A 36 -7.90 -11.21 -16.13
CA ASP A 36 -8.57 -11.23 -14.84
C ASP A 36 -8.03 -10.12 -13.88
N VAL A 37 -6.89 -9.49 -14.20
CA VAL A 37 -6.27 -8.48 -13.32
C VAL A 37 -7.25 -7.37 -12.94
N PRO A 38 -7.94 -6.68 -13.87
CA PRO A 38 -8.88 -5.62 -13.54
C PRO A 38 -10.00 -6.07 -12.60
N ALA A 39 -10.52 -7.31 -12.78
CA ALA A 39 -11.63 -7.84 -12.01
C ALA A 39 -11.30 -8.08 -10.53
N PHE A 40 -10.00 -8.17 -10.17
CA PHE A 40 -9.55 -8.39 -8.78
C PHE A 40 -9.07 -7.13 -8.09
N LEU A 41 -8.87 -6.04 -8.83
CA LEU A 41 -8.52 -4.76 -8.24
C LEU A 41 -9.71 -4.18 -7.47
N GLN A 42 -9.43 -3.66 -6.29
CA GLN A 42 -10.42 -2.99 -5.46
C GLN A 42 -10.35 -1.48 -5.68
N PRO A 43 -11.46 -0.80 -5.83
CA PRO A 43 -11.48 0.64 -6.01
C PRO A 43 -10.97 1.34 -4.74
N VAL A 44 -10.12 2.35 -4.95
CA VAL A 44 -9.49 3.13 -3.87
C VAL A 44 -9.68 4.61 -4.16
N ASP A 45 -10.21 5.33 -3.19
CA ASP A 45 -10.28 6.79 -3.23
C ASP A 45 -8.92 7.39 -2.88
N SER A 46 -8.05 7.45 -3.88
CA SER A 46 -6.72 8.01 -3.73
C SER A 46 -6.73 9.52 -3.53
N ALA A 47 -7.72 10.23 -4.07
CA ALA A 47 -7.82 11.69 -3.93
C ALA A 47 -8.11 12.08 -2.48
N SER A 48 -9.10 11.45 -1.84
CA SER A 48 -9.39 11.67 -0.42
C SER A 48 -8.23 11.23 0.48
N MET A 49 -7.54 10.13 0.15
CA MET A 49 -6.33 9.73 0.89
C MET A 49 -5.22 10.78 0.78
N MET A 50 -4.97 11.30 -0.42
CA MET A 50 -3.98 12.34 -0.65
C MET A 50 -4.31 13.61 0.14
N GLN A 51 -5.57 14.01 0.17
CA GLN A 51 -6.02 15.15 0.94
C GLN A 51 -5.81 14.95 2.44
N LEU A 52 -6.16 13.78 2.98
CA LEU A 52 -5.99 13.47 4.41
C LEU A 52 -4.51 13.38 4.85
N LEU A 53 -3.62 12.95 3.96
CA LEU A 53 -2.18 12.84 4.23
C LEU A 53 -1.43 14.15 3.99
N ASN A 54 -2.11 15.22 3.52
CA ASN A 54 -1.52 16.53 3.34
C ASN A 54 -1.37 17.22 4.71
N PRO A 55 -0.16 17.73 5.07
CA PRO A 55 0.06 18.45 6.33
C PRO A 55 -0.85 19.68 6.48
N GLU A 56 -1.19 20.37 5.40
CA GLU A 56 -2.11 21.51 5.45
C GLU A 56 -3.50 21.13 5.96
N THR A 57 -3.99 19.93 5.60
CA THR A 57 -5.28 19.41 6.09
C THR A 57 -5.22 19.16 7.59
N GLU A 58 -4.11 18.64 8.09
CA GLU A 58 -3.90 18.40 9.52
C GLU A 58 -3.84 19.71 10.31
N GLU A 59 -3.11 20.71 9.82
CA GLU A 59 -3.07 22.05 10.41
C GLU A 59 -4.45 22.70 10.45
N TYR A 60 -5.22 22.57 9.36
CA TYR A 60 -6.60 23.05 9.31
C TYR A 60 -7.48 22.37 10.35
N LEU A 61 -7.41 21.04 10.49
CA LEU A 61 -8.16 20.30 11.51
C LEU A 61 -7.81 20.77 12.93
N HIS A 62 -6.53 21.00 13.23
CA HIS A 62 -6.07 21.50 14.51
C HIS A 62 -6.52 22.93 14.79
N SER A 63 -6.63 23.79 13.77
CA SER A 63 -7.10 25.17 13.91
C SER A 63 -8.63 25.27 14.03
N ALA A 64 -9.36 24.41 13.30
CA ALA A 64 -10.83 24.45 13.22
C ALA A 64 -11.53 23.70 14.35
N MET A 65 -10.86 22.70 14.95
CA MET A 65 -11.46 21.80 15.94
C MET A 65 -10.58 21.68 17.18
N THR A 66 -11.20 21.55 18.34
CA THR A 66 -10.47 21.34 19.60
C THR A 66 -11.05 20.19 20.42
N GLY A 67 -10.24 19.63 21.31
CA GLY A 67 -10.69 18.66 22.31
C GLY A 67 -11.28 17.38 21.75
N LEU A 68 -12.52 17.06 22.12
CA LEU A 68 -13.19 15.80 21.76
C LEU A 68 -13.51 15.73 20.26
N ALA A 69 -13.91 16.85 19.64
CA ALA A 69 -14.27 16.89 18.23
C ALA A 69 -13.06 16.53 17.34
N LEU A 70 -11.89 17.12 17.63
CA LEU A 70 -10.66 16.81 16.93
C LEU A 70 -10.28 15.33 17.04
N ARG A 71 -10.37 14.75 18.25
CA ARG A 71 -10.05 13.32 18.47
C ARG A 71 -11.00 12.39 17.72
N LEU A 72 -12.29 12.74 17.61
CA LEU A 72 -13.26 11.95 16.85
C LEU A 72 -12.97 12.01 15.35
N GLU A 73 -12.62 13.18 14.82
CA GLU A 73 -12.32 13.34 13.41
C GLU A 73 -11.01 12.65 13.05
N GLN A 74 -9.95 12.80 13.84
CA GLN A 74 -8.70 12.05 13.67
C GLN A 74 -8.95 10.53 13.66
N ARG A 75 -9.83 10.04 14.53
CA ARG A 75 -10.19 8.63 14.54
C ARG A 75 -10.89 8.18 13.27
N ARG A 76 -11.84 8.98 12.75
CA ARG A 76 -12.50 8.70 11.48
C ARG A 76 -11.52 8.62 10.35
N SER A 77 -10.62 9.61 10.25
CA SER A 77 -9.57 9.69 9.25
C SER A 77 -8.65 8.47 9.31
N LEU A 78 -8.24 8.03 10.51
CA LEU A 78 -7.42 6.82 10.69
C LEU A 78 -8.15 5.54 10.26
N HIS A 79 -9.45 5.42 10.52
CA HIS A 79 -10.25 4.29 10.06
C HIS A 79 -10.38 4.28 8.53
N PHE A 80 -10.64 5.42 7.93
CA PHE A 80 -10.69 5.60 6.49
C PHE A 80 -9.35 5.21 5.84
N LEU A 81 -8.25 5.79 6.32
CA LEU A 81 -6.89 5.46 5.83
C LEU A 81 -6.58 3.97 5.98
N ARG A 82 -6.91 3.37 7.12
CA ARG A 82 -6.70 1.93 7.34
C ARG A 82 -7.42 1.08 6.30
N GLU A 83 -8.68 1.38 6.02
CA GLU A 83 -9.48 0.62 5.06
C GLU A 83 -8.89 0.73 3.64
N HIS A 84 -8.55 1.94 3.22
CA HIS A 84 -7.97 2.18 1.90
C HIS A 84 -6.57 1.60 1.76
N LEU A 85 -5.72 1.67 2.80
CA LEU A 85 -4.40 1.03 2.81
C LEU A 85 -4.49 -0.50 2.69
N ILE A 86 -5.51 -1.14 3.28
CA ILE A 86 -5.75 -2.57 3.12
C ILE A 86 -6.10 -2.89 1.67
N ARG A 87 -7.02 -2.13 1.05
CA ARG A 87 -7.39 -2.30 -0.37
C ARG A 87 -6.18 -2.07 -1.28
N MET A 88 -5.43 -1.01 -1.05
CA MET A 88 -4.23 -0.70 -1.84
C MET A 88 -3.14 -1.78 -1.69
N SER A 89 -2.94 -2.31 -0.47
CA SER A 89 -2.01 -3.41 -0.24
C SER A 89 -2.45 -4.68 -0.96
N HIS A 90 -3.77 -4.95 -1.03
CA HIS A 90 -4.33 -6.04 -1.83
C HIS A 90 -4.07 -5.82 -3.33
N ASN A 91 -4.36 -4.63 -3.83
CA ASN A 91 -4.11 -4.27 -5.22
C ASN A 91 -2.64 -4.41 -5.60
N ALA A 92 -1.73 -3.87 -4.77
CA ALA A 92 -0.29 -4.01 -4.98
C ALA A 92 0.16 -5.48 -4.98
N HIS A 93 -0.54 -6.36 -4.25
CA HIS A 93 -0.29 -7.80 -4.30
C HIS A 93 -0.71 -8.41 -5.66
N ILE A 94 -1.88 -8.07 -6.17
CA ILE A 94 -2.35 -8.51 -7.50
C ILE A 94 -1.36 -8.06 -8.58
N LEU A 95 -0.91 -6.80 -8.50
CA LEU A 95 0.07 -6.24 -9.44
C LEU A 95 1.45 -6.94 -9.32
N LEU A 96 1.84 -7.34 -8.12
CA LEU A 96 3.06 -8.11 -7.88
C LEU A 96 2.96 -9.51 -8.51
N GLU A 97 1.82 -10.18 -8.39
CA GLU A 97 1.59 -11.48 -9.04
C GLU A 97 1.59 -11.35 -10.56
N TRP A 98 0.93 -10.31 -11.09
CA TRP A 98 0.96 -10.01 -12.51
C TRP A 98 2.39 -9.79 -13.01
N SER A 99 3.15 -8.90 -12.38
CA SER A 99 4.55 -8.65 -12.76
C SER A 99 5.42 -9.91 -12.71
N ASN A 100 5.23 -10.77 -11.70
CA ASN A 100 5.93 -12.06 -11.59
C ASN A 100 5.57 -13.03 -12.72
N ALA A 101 4.30 -13.07 -13.14
CA ALA A 101 3.86 -13.88 -14.26
C ALA A 101 4.51 -13.40 -15.57
N GLU A 102 4.58 -12.07 -15.76
CA GLU A 102 5.20 -11.47 -16.95
C GLU A 102 6.71 -11.65 -17.00
N LEU A 103 7.40 -11.59 -15.86
CA LEU A 103 8.84 -11.86 -15.79
C LEU A 103 9.20 -13.31 -16.15
N LYS A 104 8.27 -14.26 -15.95
CA LYS A 104 8.43 -15.68 -16.31
C LYS A 104 7.98 -15.99 -17.72
N ARG A 105 7.31 -15.07 -18.38
CA ARG A 105 6.76 -15.28 -19.72
C ARG A 105 7.88 -15.30 -20.75
N GLU A 106 7.93 -16.37 -21.54
CA GLU A 106 8.82 -16.44 -22.70
C GLU A 106 8.17 -15.65 -23.86
N ILE A 107 8.89 -14.64 -24.33
CA ILE A 107 8.47 -13.81 -25.47
C ILE A 107 9.11 -14.42 -26.72
N VAL A 108 8.35 -15.27 -27.40
CA VAL A 108 8.79 -15.94 -28.63
C VAL A 108 8.42 -15.09 -29.85
N GLY A 109 9.37 -14.88 -30.77
CA GLY A 109 9.09 -14.28 -32.09
C GLY A 109 9.14 -12.75 -32.13
N GLN A 110 9.59 -12.08 -31.07
CA GLN A 110 9.79 -10.62 -31.03
C GLN A 110 11.28 -10.23 -31.03
N SER A 111 11.57 -8.97 -31.36
CA SER A 111 12.95 -8.45 -31.31
C SER A 111 13.50 -8.49 -29.88
N GLU A 112 14.80 -8.65 -29.75
CA GLU A 112 15.48 -8.67 -28.45
C GLU A 112 15.26 -7.35 -27.69
N GLU A 113 15.30 -6.21 -28.37
CA GLU A 113 15.07 -4.88 -27.83
C GLU A 113 13.64 -4.75 -27.23
N TYR A 114 12.61 -5.24 -27.92
CA TYR A 114 11.24 -5.24 -27.39
C TYR A 114 11.13 -6.14 -26.15
N SER A 115 11.77 -7.28 -26.17
CA SER A 115 11.79 -8.24 -25.07
C SER A 115 12.46 -7.65 -23.81
N GLU A 116 13.54 -6.89 -23.97
CA GLU A 116 14.19 -6.17 -22.87
C GLU A 116 13.32 -5.05 -22.32
N CYS A 117 12.79 -4.19 -23.16
CA CYS A 117 11.88 -3.10 -22.74
C CYS A 117 10.68 -3.62 -21.94
N TYR A 118 10.07 -4.69 -22.41
CA TYR A 118 8.95 -5.34 -21.73
C TYR A 118 9.35 -5.89 -20.35
N ARG A 119 10.48 -6.60 -20.26
CA ARG A 119 10.99 -7.12 -19.00
C ARG A 119 11.32 -6.01 -18.01
N ASP A 120 11.84 -4.89 -18.49
CA ASP A 120 12.13 -3.73 -17.64
C ASP A 120 10.85 -3.09 -17.10
N CYS A 121 9.80 -2.97 -17.89
CA CYS A 121 8.48 -2.54 -17.40
C CYS A 121 7.93 -3.50 -16.33
N ALA A 122 8.06 -4.81 -16.53
CA ALA A 122 7.64 -5.80 -15.54
C ALA A 122 8.47 -5.74 -14.25
N ARG A 123 9.80 -5.50 -14.33
CA ARG A 123 10.66 -5.28 -13.17
C ARG A 123 10.31 -4.00 -12.41
N GLN A 124 10.03 -2.92 -13.14
CA GLN A 124 9.60 -1.65 -12.53
C GLN A 124 8.30 -1.82 -11.76
N LEU A 125 7.32 -2.50 -12.35
CA LEU A 125 6.06 -2.81 -11.66
C LEU A 125 6.29 -3.68 -10.43
N HIS A 126 7.13 -4.68 -10.54
CA HIS A 126 7.49 -5.58 -9.44
C HIS A 126 8.10 -4.81 -8.25
N SER A 127 9.11 -3.97 -8.52
CA SER A 127 9.76 -3.15 -7.50
C SER A 127 8.79 -2.16 -6.86
N ALA A 128 8.03 -1.41 -7.67
CA ALA A 128 7.05 -0.45 -7.17
C ALA A 128 5.96 -1.10 -6.30
N ALA A 129 5.50 -2.30 -6.68
CA ALA A 129 4.52 -3.04 -5.90
C ALA A 129 5.07 -3.52 -4.55
N ILE A 130 6.33 -3.97 -4.49
CA ILE A 130 7.00 -4.34 -3.23
C ILE A 130 7.14 -3.12 -2.31
N GLU A 131 7.66 -2.01 -2.82
CA GLU A 131 7.86 -0.78 -2.06
C GLU A 131 6.54 -0.27 -1.49
N PHE A 132 5.49 -0.25 -2.33
CA PHE A 132 4.17 0.17 -1.89
C PHE A 132 3.59 -0.76 -0.81
N ARG A 133 3.75 -2.08 -0.94
CA ARG A 133 3.32 -3.04 0.08
C ARG A 133 4.06 -2.85 1.40
N LEU A 134 5.36 -2.58 1.34
CA LEU A 134 6.15 -2.29 2.55
C LEU A 134 5.63 -1.03 3.25
N TYR A 135 5.40 0.05 2.48
CA TYR A 135 4.80 1.27 3.01
C TYR A 135 3.45 0.99 3.67
N ALA A 136 2.54 0.31 2.97
CA ALA A 136 1.21 -0.01 3.49
C ALA A 136 1.28 -0.87 4.76
N ALA A 137 2.19 -1.86 4.82
CA ALA A 137 2.38 -2.69 6.00
C ALA A 137 2.86 -1.89 7.21
N LEU A 138 3.84 -1.00 7.03
CA LEU A 138 4.37 -0.15 8.10
C LEU A 138 3.32 0.87 8.58
N SER A 139 2.57 1.48 7.66
CA SER A 139 1.49 2.41 8.01
C SER A 139 0.36 1.70 8.77
N LEU A 140 -0.07 0.53 8.29
CA LEU A 140 -1.07 -0.29 8.98
C LEU A 140 -0.60 -0.76 10.34
N PHE A 141 0.70 -1.07 10.50
CA PHE A 141 1.29 -1.43 11.78
C PHE A 141 1.23 -0.25 12.76
N LYS A 142 1.60 0.97 12.34
CA LYS A 142 1.47 2.19 13.17
C LYS A 142 0.03 2.40 13.63
N ILE A 143 -0.94 2.33 12.71
CA ILE A 143 -2.36 2.50 13.02
C ILE A 143 -2.84 1.41 14.00
N LYS A 144 -2.46 0.15 13.77
CA LYS A 144 -2.85 -0.98 14.62
C LYS A 144 -2.24 -0.87 16.01
N LEU A 145 -0.97 -0.49 16.10
CA LEU A 145 -0.28 -0.27 17.37
C LEU A 145 -1.04 0.77 18.21
N TRP A 146 -1.37 1.90 17.61
CA TRP A 146 -2.14 2.93 18.28
C TRP A 146 -3.52 2.43 18.73
N LEU A 147 -4.25 1.70 17.87
CA LEU A 147 -5.58 1.17 18.21
C LEU A 147 -5.53 0.19 19.39
N VAL A 148 -4.49 -0.64 19.48
CA VAL A 148 -4.31 -1.62 20.57
C VAL A 148 -3.91 -0.91 21.88
N PHE A 149 -2.94 -0.02 21.85
CA PHE A 149 -2.43 0.62 23.07
C PHE A 149 -3.30 1.76 23.59
N ARG A 150 -4.19 2.30 22.77
CA ARG A 150 -5.15 3.32 23.18
C ARG A 150 -6.07 2.86 24.34
N THR A 151 -6.35 1.57 24.42
CA THR A 151 -7.19 0.98 25.49
C THR A 151 -6.47 0.86 26.81
N GLN A 152 -5.16 1.10 26.85
CA GLN A 152 -4.34 0.99 28.04
C GLN A 152 -4.26 2.37 28.73
N PRO A 153 -4.86 2.57 29.92
CA PRO A 153 -4.91 3.89 30.57
C PRO A 153 -3.56 4.41 31.06
N TRP A 154 -2.57 3.53 31.16
CA TRP A 154 -1.20 3.85 31.61
C TRP A 154 -0.23 4.24 30.50
N ILE A 155 -0.64 4.15 29.25
CA ILE A 155 0.19 4.56 28.10
C ILE A 155 -0.55 5.67 27.36
N PRO A 156 -0.28 6.95 27.64
CA PRO A 156 -0.85 8.06 26.90
C PRO A 156 -0.19 8.12 25.51
N LEU A 157 -0.63 7.30 24.57
CA LEU A 157 -0.22 7.40 23.18
C LEU A 157 -1.10 8.42 22.46
N GLU A 158 -0.48 9.45 21.96
CA GLU A 158 -1.12 10.34 21.00
C GLU A 158 -1.42 9.58 19.70
N PRO A 159 -2.52 9.92 19.02
CA PRO A 159 -2.78 9.33 17.70
C PRO A 159 -1.63 9.69 16.77
N PRO A 160 -1.22 8.78 15.86
CA PRO A 160 -0.23 9.12 14.86
C PRO A 160 -0.75 10.30 14.05
N SER A 161 0.13 11.27 13.79
CA SER A 161 -0.17 12.37 12.89
C SER A 161 -0.53 11.81 11.52
N LEU A 162 -1.54 12.38 10.87
CA LEU A 162 -1.96 11.97 9.53
C LEU A 162 -0.84 12.23 8.51
N SER A 163 -0.14 13.35 8.65
CA SER A 163 1.01 13.70 7.81
C SER A 163 2.19 12.74 8.02
N ASP A 164 2.42 12.26 9.24
CA ASP A 164 3.44 11.24 9.54
C ASP A 164 3.11 9.89 8.91
N LEU A 165 1.83 9.59 8.69
CA LEU A 165 1.43 8.40 7.94
C LEU A 165 1.69 8.55 6.44
N GLY A 166 1.72 9.78 5.92
CA GLY A 166 2.14 10.07 4.55
C GLY A 166 3.64 9.82 4.32
N HIS A 167 4.42 9.76 5.42
CA HIS A 167 5.86 9.55 5.41
C HIS A 167 6.23 8.44 6.42
N VAL A 168 6.61 7.28 5.95
CA VAL A 168 7.05 6.18 6.82
C VAL A 168 8.52 5.87 6.54
N GLY A 169 9.40 6.41 7.36
CA GLY A 169 10.85 6.39 7.10
C GLY A 169 11.19 7.20 5.85
N SER A 170 11.86 6.59 4.88
CA SER A 170 12.17 7.19 3.57
C SER A 170 11.03 7.04 2.55
N LEU A 171 9.97 6.29 2.88
CA LEU A 171 8.87 5.98 1.98
C LEU A 171 7.82 7.09 2.05
N ARG A 172 7.46 7.66 0.89
CA ARG A 172 6.46 8.72 0.76
C ARG A 172 5.27 8.21 -0.04
N PHE A 173 4.07 8.30 0.50
CA PHE A 173 2.86 7.82 -0.14
C PHE A 173 2.69 8.34 -1.58
N PHE A 174 2.79 9.63 -1.76
CA PHE A 174 2.63 10.27 -3.08
C PHE A 174 3.59 9.73 -4.14
N THR A 175 4.86 9.61 -3.77
CA THR A 175 5.91 9.10 -4.67
C THR A 175 5.66 7.64 -5.02
N LEU A 176 5.35 6.81 -4.02
CA LEU A 176 5.11 5.38 -4.22
C LEU A 176 3.85 5.12 -5.06
N TYR A 177 2.77 5.87 -4.79
CA TYR A 177 1.53 5.76 -5.55
C TYR A 177 1.74 6.18 -7.01
N SER A 178 2.41 7.29 -7.25
CA SER A 178 2.75 7.78 -8.60
C SER A 178 3.63 6.78 -9.35
N ASN A 179 4.66 6.24 -8.70
CA ASN A 179 5.55 5.24 -9.31
C ASN A 179 4.79 3.97 -9.67
N LEU A 180 3.92 3.49 -8.78
CA LEU A 180 3.12 2.30 -9.01
C LEU A 180 2.14 2.50 -10.17
N THR A 181 1.43 3.63 -10.21
CA THR A 181 0.50 3.97 -11.30
C THR A 181 1.22 4.08 -12.64
N ARG A 182 2.38 4.72 -12.66
CA ARG A 182 3.21 4.83 -13.87
C ARG A 182 3.68 3.45 -14.36
N ALA A 183 4.14 2.58 -13.44
CA ALA A 183 4.60 1.25 -13.79
C ALA A 183 3.46 0.36 -14.32
N VAL A 184 2.24 0.49 -13.76
CA VAL A 184 1.03 -0.16 -14.26
C VAL A 184 0.72 0.30 -15.68
N SER A 185 0.75 1.63 -15.92
CA SER A 185 0.49 2.20 -17.25
C SER A 185 1.52 1.73 -18.27
N ASN A 186 2.82 1.76 -17.92
CA ASN A 186 3.90 1.33 -18.81
C ASN A 186 3.75 -0.13 -19.24
N LEU A 187 3.50 -1.03 -18.29
CA LEU A 187 3.30 -2.44 -18.61
C LEU A 187 1.94 -2.68 -19.32
N GLY A 188 0.89 -1.98 -18.91
CA GLY A 188 -0.45 -2.08 -19.50
C GLY A 188 -0.50 -1.69 -20.97
N GLN A 189 0.30 -0.71 -21.41
CA GLN A 189 0.38 -0.27 -22.80
C GLN A 189 0.81 -1.39 -23.76
N HIS A 190 1.59 -2.37 -23.32
CA HIS A 190 1.98 -3.52 -24.11
C HIS A 190 0.81 -4.47 -24.43
N TYR A 191 -0.32 -4.35 -23.70
CA TYR A 191 -1.55 -5.11 -23.92
C TYR A 191 -2.63 -4.34 -24.68
N GLY A 192 -2.33 -3.09 -25.00
CA GLY A 192 -3.24 -2.19 -25.71
C GLY A 192 -3.89 -1.14 -24.80
N PRO A 193 -4.35 -0.03 -25.37
CA PRO A 193 -4.90 1.09 -24.61
C PRO A 193 -6.17 0.70 -23.83
N GLU A 194 -7.03 -0.15 -24.40
CA GLU A 194 -8.27 -0.59 -23.73
C GLU A 194 -8.00 -1.31 -22.42
N PHE A 195 -7.02 -2.23 -22.40
CA PHE A 195 -6.62 -2.95 -21.19
C PHE A 195 -5.99 -2.01 -20.16
N CYS A 196 -5.13 -1.09 -20.61
CA CYS A 196 -4.53 -0.08 -19.73
C CYS A 196 -5.60 0.76 -19.04
N ASP A 197 -6.58 1.26 -19.80
CA ASP A 197 -7.68 2.06 -19.29
C ASP A 197 -8.56 1.26 -18.32
N GLU A 198 -8.82 -0.01 -18.60
CA GLU A 198 -9.60 -0.90 -17.74
C GLU A 198 -8.90 -1.11 -16.38
N VAL A 199 -7.59 -1.37 -16.39
CA VAL A 199 -6.80 -1.53 -15.17
C VAL A 199 -6.78 -0.23 -14.36
N LEU A 200 -6.56 0.91 -15.00
CA LEU A 200 -6.52 2.20 -14.34
C LEU A 200 -7.89 2.60 -13.75
N LYS A 201 -8.98 2.32 -14.46
CA LYS A 201 -10.36 2.53 -13.95
C LYS A 201 -10.67 1.61 -12.76
N ALA A 202 -10.25 0.35 -12.80
CA ALA A 202 -10.45 -0.57 -11.69
C ALA A 202 -9.63 -0.20 -10.46
N TRP A 203 -8.47 0.46 -10.67
CA TRP A 203 -7.58 0.96 -9.62
C TRP A 203 -8.09 2.23 -8.96
N ALA A 204 -8.59 3.18 -9.75
CA ALA A 204 -9.08 4.47 -9.27
C ALA A 204 -10.62 4.44 -9.13
N VAL A 205 -11.14 4.89 -8.00
CA VAL A 205 -12.54 5.33 -7.97
C VAL A 205 -12.61 6.56 -8.86
N ALA A 206 -13.47 6.53 -9.87
CA ALA A 206 -13.76 7.70 -10.67
C ALA A 206 -14.17 8.83 -9.72
N ALA A 207 -13.36 9.87 -9.70
CA ALA A 207 -13.65 11.09 -8.97
C ALA A 207 -14.86 11.80 -9.57
#